data_7da0a5a1b64481f550a184f0e9ec9f17
#
_entry.id   7da0a5a1b64481f550a184f0e9ec9f17
#
_cell.length_a   1.000
_cell.length_b   1.000
_cell.length_c   1.000
_cell.angle_alpha   90.00
_cell.angle_beta   90.00
_cell.angle_gamma   90.00
#
_symmetry.space_group_name_H-M   'P 1'
#
loop_
_entity.id
_entity.type
_entity.pdbx_description
1 polymer ?
#
loop_
_entity_poly.entity_id
_entity_poly.type
_entity_poly.pdbx_seq_one_letter_code
_entity_poly.pdbx_strand_id
1 'polypeptide(L)'
;MKKTLSIKDIALEAGVSITTVSFILNGKAKEKAISDFVTKKVEKIIEDSGYKPNQLARSLRTGNSNIIGLIVEDISNPFFAAIAKMIEYKAYKKGYKIIYSSTENEVAKAQDLINMFKSRKVDAYIISPIKGIEDDIKALINDHKTVVLFDRDLAGLNIDYVGVDHFKASCDATLALVEGGRKNIALVTIDLDVKQITDRQAGYREVLEKHKLFKEELILKIPFSQSEAETEQQMKELFSQNKVDAVLFATNYLAISGLMVLRTLAVKRDKDFEVIAYDDHIVFELLTPQVSAVQQPLEAIADKIIDLVLSRLSTKEKKLPQQVIFPAKLILRKNT
;
A
#
# COMPACT_ATOMS: atom_id res chain seq x y z
N MET A 1 -22.32 -31.52 -19.35
CA MET A 1 -21.20 -30.99 -18.56
C MET A 1 -20.28 -32.15 -18.21
N LYS A 2 -18.99 -32.10 -18.57
CA LYS A 2 -18.01 -33.13 -18.13
C LYS A 2 -17.91 -33.03 -16.59
N LYS A 3 -18.16 -34.12 -15.90
CA LYS A 3 -18.03 -34.23 -14.44
C LYS A 3 -16.57 -33.94 -14.07
N THR A 4 -16.32 -32.90 -13.31
CA THR A 4 -14.96 -32.58 -12.84
C THR A 4 -14.53 -33.68 -11.89
N LEU A 5 -13.48 -34.43 -12.26
CA LEU A 5 -12.96 -35.53 -11.43
C LEU A 5 -12.46 -34.96 -10.08
N SER A 6 -12.66 -35.71 -9.01
CA SER A 6 -12.12 -35.44 -7.69
C SER A 6 -10.80 -36.19 -7.48
N ILE A 7 -10.03 -35.80 -6.42
CA ILE A 7 -8.82 -36.55 -6.04
C ILE A 7 -9.13 -38.04 -5.72
N LYS A 8 -10.36 -38.32 -5.25
CA LYS A 8 -10.82 -39.67 -4.98
C LYS A 8 -10.98 -40.47 -6.29
N ASP A 9 -11.50 -39.84 -7.33
CA ASP A 9 -11.68 -40.50 -8.65
C ASP A 9 -10.31 -40.78 -9.28
N ILE A 10 -9.34 -39.85 -9.19
CA ILE A 10 -7.96 -40.07 -9.61
C ILE A 10 -7.30 -41.24 -8.87
N ALA A 11 -7.49 -41.29 -7.55
CA ALA A 11 -6.94 -42.36 -6.71
C ALA A 11 -7.52 -43.74 -7.09
N LEU A 12 -8.83 -43.80 -7.33
CA LEU A 12 -9.53 -45.02 -7.75
C LEU A 12 -9.04 -45.49 -9.10
N GLU A 13 -8.96 -44.62 -10.10
CA GLU A 13 -8.51 -44.92 -11.46
C GLU A 13 -7.03 -45.35 -11.49
N ALA A 14 -6.20 -44.71 -10.67
CA ALA A 14 -4.79 -45.10 -10.55
C ALA A 14 -4.57 -46.38 -9.73
N GLY A 15 -5.55 -46.83 -8.94
CA GLY A 15 -5.42 -47.98 -8.03
C GLY A 15 -4.51 -47.69 -6.85
N VAL A 16 -4.50 -46.47 -6.35
CA VAL A 16 -3.66 -46.01 -5.22
C VAL A 16 -4.48 -45.27 -4.16
N SER A 17 -3.87 -44.99 -3.01
CA SER A 17 -4.53 -44.20 -1.99
C SER A 17 -4.61 -42.70 -2.38
N ILE A 18 -5.61 -41.99 -1.84
CA ILE A 18 -5.72 -40.52 -1.97
C ILE A 18 -4.44 -39.84 -1.47
N THR A 19 -3.83 -40.37 -0.42
CA THR A 19 -2.57 -39.89 0.14
C THR A 19 -1.41 -40.00 -0.87
N THR A 20 -1.34 -41.11 -1.62
CA THR A 20 -0.35 -41.32 -2.66
C THR A 20 -0.51 -40.27 -3.77
N VAL A 21 -1.74 -40.07 -4.28
CA VAL A 21 -2.03 -39.01 -5.26
C VAL A 21 -1.64 -37.63 -4.73
N SER A 22 -1.96 -37.35 -3.46
CA SER A 22 -1.58 -36.06 -2.81
C SER A 22 -0.07 -35.87 -2.72
N PHE A 23 0.72 -36.90 -2.44
CA PHE A 23 2.18 -36.80 -2.41
C PHE A 23 2.75 -36.54 -3.82
N ILE A 24 2.24 -37.20 -4.84
CA ILE A 24 2.66 -36.98 -6.22
C ILE A 24 2.33 -35.55 -6.66
N LEU A 25 1.12 -35.07 -6.44
CA LEU A 25 0.69 -33.71 -6.75
C LEU A 25 1.53 -32.61 -6.04
N ASN A 26 2.12 -32.93 -4.90
CA ASN A 26 2.97 -32.00 -4.14
C ASN A 26 4.48 -32.20 -4.41
N GLY A 27 4.88 -33.02 -5.42
CA GLY A 27 6.27 -33.26 -5.77
C GLY A 27 7.04 -34.09 -4.74
N LYS A 28 6.34 -34.78 -3.81
CA LYS A 28 6.93 -35.55 -2.71
C LYS A 28 7.04 -37.05 -3.00
N ALA A 29 6.89 -37.45 -4.26
CA ALA A 29 6.89 -38.86 -4.65
C ALA A 29 8.22 -39.56 -4.21
N LYS A 30 9.37 -38.96 -4.51
CA LYS A 30 10.69 -39.52 -4.12
C LYS A 30 10.87 -39.55 -2.61
N GLU A 31 10.50 -38.47 -1.88
CA GLU A 31 10.58 -38.40 -0.41
C GLU A 31 9.76 -39.51 0.27
N LYS A 32 8.65 -39.89 -0.33
CA LYS A 32 7.72 -40.91 0.18
C LYS A 32 7.93 -42.27 -0.44
N ALA A 33 9.05 -42.49 -1.10
CA ALA A 33 9.42 -43.78 -1.75
C ALA A 33 8.32 -44.32 -2.70
N ILE A 34 7.60 -43.44 -3.39
CA ILE A 34 6.62 -43.84 -4.41
C ILE A 34 7.38 -44.15 -5.71
N SER A 35 7.10 -45.31 -6.30
CA SER A 35 7.79 -45.75 -7.50
C SER A 35 7.52 -44.82 -8.70
N ASP A 36 8.50 -44.72 -9.62
CA ASP A 36 8.36 -43.90 -10.83
C ASP A 36 7.21 -44.40 -11.72
N PHE A 37 6.93 -45.71 -11.72
CA PHE A 37 5.81 -46.28 -12.42
C PHE A 37 4.47 -45.72 -11.92
N VAL A 38 4.27 -45.73 -10.59
CA VAL A 38 3.05 -45.18 -9.97
C VAL A 38 2.95 -43.68 -10.18
N THR A 39 4.07 -42.95 -10.05
CA THR A 39 4.12 -41.52 -10.26
C THR A 39 3.67 -41.16 -11.69
N LYS A 40 4.27 -41.75 -12.71
CA LYS A 40 3.91 -41.53 -14.13
C LYS A 40 2.47 -41.90 -14.43
N LYS A 41 1.97 -43.01 -13.85
CA LYS A 41 0.57 -43.43 -14.03
C LYS A 41 -0.40 -42.37 -13.52
N VAL A 42 -0.17 -41.83 -12.29
CA VAL A 42 -1.03 -40.80 -11.70
C VAL A 42 -0.91 -39.49 -12.46
N GLU A 43 0.29 -39.07 -12.84
CA GLU A 43 0.51 -37.83 -13.62
C GLU A 43 -0.22 -37.89 -14.95
N LYS A 44 -0.18 -39.02 -15.65
CA LYS A 44 -0.90 -39.20 -16.91
C LYS A 44 -2.42 -39.10 -16.73
N ILE A 45 -3.00 -39.71 -15.69
CA ILE A 45 -4.44 -39.61 -15.41
C ILE A 45 -4.83 -38.16 -15.11
N ILE A 46 -3.98 -37.41 -14.36
CA ILE A 46 -4.19 -36.00 -14.05
C ILE A 46 -4.19 -35.18 -15.34
N GLU A 47 -3.22 -35.41 -16.23
CA GLU A 47 -3.10 -34.71 -17.50
C GLU A 47 -4.28 -35.01 -18.44
N ASP A 48 -4.61 -36.28 -18.64
CA ASP A 48 -5.70 -36.73 -19.51
C ASP A 48 -7.08 -36.24 -19.03
N SER A 49 -7.27 -36.18 -17.72
CA SER A 49 -8.52 -35.71 -17.10
C SER A 49 -8.64 -34.18 -16.98
N GLY A 50 -7.53 -33.46 -17.13
CA GLY A 50 -7.49 -32.01 -16.84
C GLY A 50 -7.75 -31.69 -15.38
N TYR A 51 -7.51 -32.63 -14.46
CA TYR A 51 -7.75 -32.47 -13.04
C TYR A 51 -6.88 -31.33 -12.47
N LYS A 52 -7.53 -30.40 -11.80
CA LYS A 52 -6.84 -29.35 -11.02
C LYS A 52 -7.16 -29.55 -9.54
N PRO A 53 -6.12 -29.58 -8.66
CA PRO A 53 -6.34 -29.68 -7.22
C PRO A 53 -7.29 -28.60 -6.71
N ASN A 54 -8.33 -29.00 -6.00
CA ASN A 54 -9.24 -28.05 -5.39
C ASN A 54 -8.53 -27.34 -4.21
N GLN A 55 -8.17 -26.07 -4.39
CA GLN A 55 -7.48 -25.28 -3.39
C GLN A 55 -8.31 -25.10 -2.11
N LEU A 56 -9.65 -25.01 -2.22
CA LEU A 56 -10.55 -24.95 -1.06
C LEU A 56 -10.48 -26.22 -0.22
N ALA A 57 -10.52 -27.41 -0.88
CA ALA A 57 -10.38 -28.67 -0.18
C ALA A 57 -9.00 -28.82 0.49
N ARG A 58 -7.95 -28.28 -0.15
CA ARG A 58 -6.60 -28.25 0.41
C ARG A 58 -6.53 -27.33 1.63
N SER A 59 -7.07 -26.11 1.53
CA SER A 59 -7.06 -25.15 2.64
C SER A 59 -7.85 -25.64 3.84
N LEU A 60 -8.99 -26.31 3.62
CA LEU A 60 -9.77 -26.95 4.71
C LEU A 60 -8.97 -28.01 5.44
N ARG A 61 -8.13 -28.78 4.75
CA ARG A 61 -7.29 -29.83 5.34
C ARG A 61 -6.03 -29.30 6.02
N THR A 62 -5.40 -28.28 5.45
CA THR A 62 -4.13 -27.72 5.97
C THR A 62 -4.34 -26.57 6.94
N GLY A 63 -5.53 -25.99 6.98
CA GLY A 63 -5.84 -24.76 7.72
C GLY A 63 -5.28 -23.48 7.06
N ASN A 64 -4.54 -23.58 5.95
CA ASN A 64 -3.89 -22.46 5.27
C ASN A 64 -4.44 -22.29 3.85
N SER A 65 -4.79 -21.07 3.49
CA SER A 65 -5.26 -20.72 2.15
C SER A 65 -4.13 -20.35 1.19
N ASN A 66 -2.97 -19.98 1.72
CA ASN A 66 -1.87 -19.31 1.04
C ASN A 66 -2.32 -18.01 0.35
N ILE A 67 -3.25 -17.30 0.97
CA ILE A 67 -3.78 -16.02 0.50
C ILE A 67 -3.56 -14.98 1.60
N ILE A 68 -3.07 -13.81 1.21
CA ILE A 68 -2.98 -12.63 2.06
C ILE A 68 -3.95 -11.59 1.51
N GLY A 69 -4.77 -11.00 2.38
CA GLY A 69 -5.63 -9.87 2.05
C GLY A 69 -4.86 -8.56 2.17
N LEU A 70 -4.88 -7.74 1.12
CA LEU A 70 -4.32 -6.39 1.11
C LEU A 70 -5.44 -5.38 0.93
N ILE A 71 -5.65 -4.53 1.94
CA ILE A 71 -6.64 -3.46 1.95
C ILE A 71 -5.91 -2.12 1.93
N VAL A 72 -6.19 -1.31 0.91
CA VAL A 72 -5.62 0.03 0.71
C VAL A 72 -6.72 1.09 0.63
N GLU A 73 -6.35 2.34 0.60
CA GLU A 73 -7.29 3.44 0.37
C GLU A 73 -7.88 3.37 -1.05
N ASP A 74 -7.00 3.50 -2.04
CA ASP A 74 -7.37 3.49 -3.46
C ASP A 74 -6.23 2.89 -4.30
N ILE A 75 -6.50 1.75 -4.96
CA ILE A 75 -5.52 1.06 -5.80
C ILE A 75 -5.19 1.86 -7.09
N SER A 76 -6.02 2.80 -7.48
CA SER A 76 -5.73 3.67 -8.62
C SER A 76 -4.67 4.73 -8.31
N ASN A 77 -4.45 5.04 -7.03
CA ASN A 77 -3.37 5.92 -6.60
C ASN A 77 -2.00 5.25 -6.86
N PRO A 78 -1.09 5.90 -7.61
CA PRO A 78 0.22 5.35 -7.96
C PRO A 78 1.06 4.87 -6.78
N PHE A 79 0.95 5.50 -5.61
CA PHE A 79 1.61 5.06 -4.38
C PHE A 79 1.13 3.67 -3.96
N PHE A 80 -0.21 3.48 -3.82
CA PHE A 80 -0.76 2.19 -3.42
C PHE A 80 -0.59 1.12 -4.50
N ALA A 81 -0.69 1.48 -5.78
CA ALA A 81 -0.44 0.56 -6.88
C ALA A 81 1.01 0.04 -6.88
N ALA A 82 1.98 0.93 -6.67
CA ALA A 82 3.40 0.57 -6.64
C ALA A 82 3.73 -0.35 -5.45
N ILE A 83 3.26 -0.01 -4.25
CA ILE A 83 3.52 -0.85 -3.05
C ILE A 83 2.79 -2.19 -3.14
N ALA A 84 1.54 -2.22 -3.66
CA ALA A 84 0.80 -3.47 -3.86
C ALA A 84 1.52 -4.42 -4.81
N LYS A 85 2.08 -3.90 -5.93
CA LYS A 85 2.89 -4.68 -6.87
C LYS A 85 4.13 -5.28 -6.20
N MET A 86 4.82 -4.50 -5.35
CA MET A 86 6.01 -4.98 -4.63
C MET A 86 5.65 -6.06 -3.61
N ILE A 87 4.58 -5.85 -2.84
CA ILE A 87 4.05 -6.82 -1.87
C ILE A 87 3.66 -8.12 -2.60
N GLU A 88 2.92 -8.04 -3.71
CA GLU A 88 2.50 -9.20 -4.51
C GLU A 88 3.70 -10.00 -4.99
N TYR A 89 4.68 -9.35 -5.60
CA TYR A 89 5.89 -10.01 -6.09
C TYR A 89 6.66 -10.76 -4.99
N LYS A 90 6.82 -10.12 -3.82
CA LYS A 90 7.52 -10.72 -2.68
C LYS A 90 6.71 -11.87 -2.05
N ALA A 91 5.40 -11.70 -1.89
CA ALA A 91 4.49 -12.74 -1.42
C ALA A 91 4.47 -13.96 -2.35
N TYR A 92 4.41 -13.73 -3.66
CA TYR A 92 4.42 -14.78 -4.67
C TYR A 92 5.68 -15.66 -4.59
N LYS A 93 6.85 -15.07 -4.41
CA LYS A 93 8.11 -15.80 -4.20
C LYS A 93 8.11 -16.70 -2.95
N LYS A 94 7.23 -16.41 -1.99
CA LYS A 94 7.05 -17.19 -0.76
C LYS A 94 5.84 -18.13 -0.81
N GLY A 95 5.21 -18.27 -1.99
CA GLY A 95 4.08 -19.17 -2.22
C GLY A 95 2.72 -18.61 -1.80
N TYR A 96 2.62 -17.32 -1.52
CA TYR A 96 1.36 -16.63 -1.22
C TYR A 96 0.82 -15.90 -2.42
N LYS A 97 -0.51 -15.78 -2.49
CA LYS A 97 -1.24 -14.93 -3.42
C LYS A 97 -1.81 -13.75 -2.67
N ILE A 98 -1.92 -12.61 -3.35
CA ILE A 98 -2.56 -11.41 -2.79
C ILE A 98 -3.96 -11.26 -3.39
N ILE A 99 -4.94 -10.97 -2.54
CA ILE A 99 -6.22 -10.36 -2.94
C ILE A 99 -6.19 -8.95 -2.39
N TYR A 100 -6.33 -7.95 -3.25
CA TYR A 100 -6.35 -6.56 -2.83
C TYR A 100 -7.68 -5.89 -3.15
N SER A 101 -8.03 -4.90 -2.34
CA SER A 101 -9.27 -4.12 -2.44
C SER A 101 -9.07 -2.72 -1.89
N SER A 102 -9.88 -1.78 -2.39
CA SER A 102 -9.85 -0.36 -2.00
C SER A 102 -11.03 -0.01 -1.11
N THR A 103 -10.77 0.73 -0.03
CA THR A 103 -11.80 1.22 0.90
C THR A 103 -12.44 2.52 0.45
N GLU A 104 -11.72 3.34 -0.34
CA GLU A 104 -12.13 4.70 -0.74
C GLU A 104 -12.46 5.59 0.48
N ASN A 105 -11.79 5.33 1.61
CA ASN A 105 -12.04 5.96 2.92
C ASN A 105 -13.46 5.76 3.48
N GLU A 106 -14.21 4.77 3.00
CA GLU A 106 -15.55 4.45 3.48
C GLU A 106 -15.51 3.33 4.54
N VAL A 107 -15.99 3.64 5.76
CA VAL A 107 -15.97 2.69 6.89
C VAL A 107 -16.77 1.43 6.59
N ALA A 108 -18.00 1.58 6.06
CA ALA A 108 -18.85 0.44 5.74
C ALA A 108 -18.18 -0.50 4.72
N LYS A 109 -17.54 0.08 3.69
CA LYS A 109 -16.81 -0.68 2.68
C LYS A 109 -15.60 -1.42 3.27
N ALA A 110 -14.85 -0.76 4.16
CA ALA A 110 -13.72 -1.40 4.84
C ALA A 110 -14.18 -2.60 5.69
N GLN A 111 -15.29 -2.48 6.42
CA GLN A 111 -15.89 -3.54 7.22
C GLN A 111 -16.34 -4.71 6.34
N ASP A 112 -17.03 -4.44 5.24
CA ASP A 112 -17.44 -5.47 4.28
C ASP A 112 -16.25 -6.23 3.69
N LEU A 113 -15.16 -5.52 3.35
CA LEU A 113 -13.92 -6.12 2.85
C LEU A 113 -13.24 -7.02 3.89
N ILE A 114 -13.16 -6.58 5.14
CA ILE A 114 -12.64 -7.39 6.25
C ILE A 114 -13.48 -8.67 6.41
N ASN A 115 -14.82 -8.55 6.41
CA ASN A 115 -15.73 -9.69 6.53
C ASN A 115 -15.62 -10.64 5.33
N MET A 116 -15.50 -10.11 4.12
CA MET A 116 -15.25 -10.90 2.91
C MET A 116 -13.94 -11.69 3.04
N PHE A 117 -12.86 -11.09 3.50
CA PHE A 117 -11.58 -11.77 3.69
C PHE A 117 -11.64 -12.83 4.81
N LYS A 118 -12.38 -12.56 5.90
CA LYS A 118 -12.68 -13.57 6.94
C LYS A 118 -13.40 -14.78 6.35
N SER A 119 -14.43 -14.56 5.53
CA SER A 119 -15.20 -15.64 4.89
C SER A 119 -14.35 -16.47 3.92
N ARG A 120 -13.40 -15.86 3.24
CA ARG A 120 -12.43 -16.52 2.35
C ARG A 120 -11.26 -17.16 3.09
N LYS A 121 -11.21 -17.02 4.42
CA LYS A 121 -10.16 -17.60 5.29
C LYS A 121 -8.75 -17.19 4.85
N VAL A 122 -8.53 -15.92 4.53
CA VAL A 122 -7.18 -15.45 4.25
C VAL A 122 -6.26 -15.69 5.46
N ASP A 123 -4.99 -15.97 5.21
CA ASP A 123 -4.03 -16.33 6.26
C ASP A 123 -3.54 -15.10 7.03
N ALA A 124 -3.43 -13.96 6.33
CA ALA A 124 -3.00 -12.70 6.93
C ALA A 124 -3.68 -11.50 6.26
N TYR A 125 -3.63 -10.37 6.96
CA TYR A 125 -4.19 -9.09 6.54
C TYR A 125 -3.07 -8.04 6.54
N ILE A 126 -2.93 -7.32 5.44
CA ILE A 126 -2.09 -6.12 5.30
C ILE A 126 -3.06 -4.98 5.06
N ILE A 127 -3.10 -3.99 5.94
CA ILE A 127 -4.13 -2.95 5.91
C ILE A 127 -3.51 -1.57 6.04
N SER A 128 -3.80 -0.67 5.08
CA SER A 128 -3.73 0.78 5.31
C SER A 128 -5.08 1.20 5.91
N PRO A 129 -5.16 1.38 7.24
CA PRO A 129 -6.45 1.49 7.92
C PRO A 129 -7.06 2.88 7.74
N ILE A 130 -8.37 2.94 7.96
CA ILE A 130 -9.13 4.18 8.10
C ILE A 130 -9.67 4.28 9.53
N LYS A 131 -9.94 5.49 9.99
CA LYS A 131 -10.57 5.72 11.29
C LYS A 131 -11.98 5.14 11.30
N GLY A 132 -12.34 4.45 12.38
CA GLY A 132 -13.66 3.83 12.56
C GLY A 132 -13.70 2.31 12.35
N ILE A 133 -12.56 1.65 12.03
CA ILE A 133 -12.46 0.19 11.92
C ILE A 133 -11.62 -0.44 13.05
N GLU A 134 -11.35 0.33 14.12
CA GLU A 134 -10.52 -0.11 15.24
C GLU A 134 -11.03 -1.41 15.87
N ASP A 135 -12.34 -1.53 16.01
CA ASP A 135 -12.96 -2.71 16.64
C ASP A 135 -12.92 -3.92 15.69
N ASP A 136 -13.02 -3.71 14.39
CA ASP A 136 -12.85 -4.77 13.39
C ASP A 136 -11.41 -5.32 13.41
N ILE A 137 -10.41 -4.44 13.53
CA ILE A 137 -9.00 -4.84 13.68
C ILE A 137 -8.78 -5.59 15.00
N LYS A 138 -9.34 -5.10 16.11
CA LYS A 138 -9.30 -5.81 17.42
C LYS A 138 -9.93 -7.20 17.32
N ALA A 139 -11.06 -7.32 16.62
CA ALA A 139 -11.71 -8.60 16.40
C ALA A 139 -10.80 -9.57 15.62
N LEU A 140 -10.10 -9.12 14.57
CA LEU A 140 -9.10 -9.93 13.85
C LEU A 140 -7.98 -10.42 14.78
N ILE A 141 -7.45 -9.52 15.64
CA ILE A 141 -6.39 -9.86 16.60
C ILE A 141 -6.89 -10.90 17.61
N ASN A 142 -8.10 -10.73 18.14
CA ASN A 142 -8.74 -11.65 19.08
C ASN A 142 -9.00 -13.03 18.43
N ASP A 143 -9.32 -13.06 17.14
CA ASP A 143 -9.45 -14.27 16.31
C ASP A 143 -8.08 -14.88 15.93
N HIS A 144 -6.98 -14.40 16.55
CA HIS A 144 -5.60 -14.83 16.29
C HIS A 144 -5.17 -14.71 14.82
N LYS A 145 -5.71 -13.73 14.10
CA LYS A 145 -5.29 -13.44 12.72
C LYS A 145 -4.00 -12.63 12.70
N THR A 146 -3.16 -12.92 11.72
CA THR A 146 -1.99 -12.09 11.44
C THR A 146 -2.45 -10.81 10.76
N VAL A 147 -2.20 -9.67 11.39
CA VAL A 147 -2.53 -8.34 10.86
C VAL A 147 -1.28 -7.47 10.94
N VAL A 148 -0.94 -6.83 9.83
CA VAL A 148 0.12 -5.80 9.73
C VAL A 148 -0.50 -4.54 9.16
N LEU A 149 -0.40 -3.44 9.88
CA LEU A 149 -0.79 -2.12 9.40
C LEU A 149 0.37 -1.46 8.65
N PHE A 150 0.06 -0.63 7.68
CA PHE A 150 1.05 0.17 6.98
C PHE A 150 0.47 1.52 6.53
N ASP A 151 1.35 2.47 6.19
CA ASP A 151 1.02 3.84 5.79
C ASP A 151 0.29 4.63 6.89
N ARG A 152 -0.87 4.17 7.32
CA ARG A 152 -1.65 4.72 8.42
C ARG A 152 -1.55 3.81 9.63
N ASP A 153 -1.52 4.38 10.82
CA ASP A 153 -1.68 3.64 12.08
C ASP A 153 -3.06 3.91 12.69
N LEU A 154 -3.41 3.13 13.70
CA LEU A 154 -4.58 3.36 14.53
C LEU A 154 -4.12 3.54 15.97
N ALA A 155 -4.30 4.75 16.49
CA ALA A 155 -3.88 5.10 17.84
C ALA A 155 -4.46 4.13 18.89
N GLY A 156 -3.61 3.69 19.81
CA GLY A 156 -4.02 2.79 20.91
C GLY A 156 -4.07 1.31 20.55
N LEU A 157 -3.77 0.92 19.30
CA LEU A 157 -3.62 -0.49 18.92
C LEU A 157 -2.14 -0.92 19.00
N ASN A 158 -1.89 -1.94 19.83
CA ASN A 158 -0.56 -2.57 19.90
C ASN A 158 -0.46 -3.69 18.86
N ILE A 159 -0.11 -3.31 17.63
CA ILE A 159 -0.08 -4.18 16.44
C ILE A 159 1.17 -3.89 15.59
N ASP A 160 1.58 -4.85 14.76
CA ASP A 160 2.66 -4.62 13.80
C ASP A 160 2.30 -3.49 12.83
N TYR A 161 3.18 -2.50 12.72
CA TYR A 161 3.02 -1.34 11.87
C TYR A 161 4.29 -0.99 11.11
N VAL A 162 4.13 -0.61 9.86
CA VAL A 162 5.23 -0.13 9.01
C VAL A 162 4.82 1.21 8.39
N GLY A 163 5.55 2.26 8.72
CA GLY A 163 5.27 3.61 8.25
C GLY A 163 6.52 4.40 7.88
N VAL A 164 6.31 5.70 7.67
CA VAL A 164 7.34 6.67 7.27
C VAL A 164 7.33 7.86 8.23
N ASP A 165 8.48 8.44 8.50
CA ASP A 165 8.61 9.70 9.24
C ASP A 165 8.19 10.88 8.35
N HIS A 166 6.89 11.12 8.31
CA HIS A 166 6.29 12.17 7.49
C HIS A 166 6.58 13.57 8.03
N PHE A 167 6.74 13.70 9.35
CA PHE A 167 7.08 14.99 9.97
C PHE A 167 8.47 15.45 9.50
N LYS A 168 9.48 14.60 9.69
CA LYS A 168 10.86 14.92 9.29
C LYS A 168 10.96 15.18 7.79
N ALA A 169 10.32 14.34 6.97
CA ALA A 169 10.34 14.47 5.52
C ALA A 169 9.70 15.80 5.04
N SER A 170 8.62 16.23 5.69
CA SER A 170 8.00 17.54 5.41
C SER A 170 8.84 18.70 5.89
N CYS A 171 9.53 18.57 7.04
CA CYS A 171 10.52 19.54 7.46
C CYS A 171 11.62 19.72 6.42
N ASP A 172 12.19 18.62 5.93
CA ASP A 172 13.28 18.66 4.95
C ASP A 172 12.83 19.29 3.63
N ALA A 173 11.63 18.95 3.15
CA ALA A 173 11.06 19.53 1.93
C ALA A 173 10.81 21.05 2.08
N THR A 174 10.22 21.44 3.21
CA THR A 174 9.93 22.87 3.46
C THR A 174 11.21 23.68 3.65
N LEU A 175 12.19 23.12 4.35
CA LEU A 175 13.49 23.77 4.56
C LEU A 175 14.21 24.00 3.24
N ALA A 176 14.17 23.05 2.31
CA ALA A 176 14.75 23.20 0.98
C ALA A 176 14.15 24.39 0.22
N LEU A 177 12.83 24.61 0.31
CA LEU A 177 12.18 25.78 -0.28
C LEU A 177 12.64 27.09 0.38
N VAL A 178 12.75 27.13 1.72
CA VAL A 178 13.25 28.29 2.46
C VAL A 178 14.71 28.61 2.09
N GLU A 179 15.57 27.60 2.05
CA GLU A 179 16.99 27.74 1.64
C GLU A 179 17.12 28.14 0.17
N GLY A 180 16.16 27.75 -0.69
CA GLY A 180 16.00 28.24 -2.06
C GLY A 180 15.56 29.71 -2.16
N GLY A 181 15.36 30.40 -1.01
CA GLY A 181 15.00 31.82 -0.94
C GLY A 181 13.50 32.11 -1.05
N ARG A 182 12.65 31.07 -1.01
CA ARG A 182 11.19 31.22 -1.08
C ARG A 182 10.62 31.78 0.24
N LYS A 183 9.63 32.67 0.13
CA LYS A 183 9.06 33.39 1.29
C LYS A 183 7.56 33.23 1.44
N ASN A 184 6.85 32.95 0.34
CA ASN A 184 5.41 32.75 0.31
C ASN A 184 5.11 31.31 -0.11
N ILE A 185 5.46 30.38 0.74
CA ILE A 185 5.36 28.95 0.49
C ILE A 185 3.97 28.48 0.83
N ALA A 186 3.23 27.95 -0.14
CA ALA A 186 1.92 27.36 0.10
C ALA A 186 2.03 25.87 0.47
N LEU A 187 1.07 25.38 1.25
CA LEU A 187 0.81 23.96 1.44
C LEU A 187 -0.55 23.61 0.82
N VAL A 188 -0.58 22.68 -0.11
CA VAL A 188 -1.83 22.08 -0.60
C VAL A 188 -1.92 20.66 -0.07
N THR A 189 -2.92 20.41 0.77
CA THR A 189 -3.08 19.15 1.50
C THR A 189 -4.53 18.67 1.47
N ILE A 190 -4.78 17.47 2.00
CA ILE A 190 -6.13 16.90 2.09
C ILE A 190 -6.71 17.22 3.46
N ASP A 191 -8.00 17.49 3.50
CA ASP A 191 -8.75 17.65 4.74
C ASP A 191 -9.15 16.28 5.31
N LEU A 192 -8.14 15.57 5.84
CA LEU A 192 -8.30 14.30 6.52
C LEU A 192 -7.52 14.30 7.84
N ASP A 193 -8.21 13.91 8.92
CA ASP A 193 -7.61 13.72 10.24
C ASP A 193 -6.94 12.34 10.33
N VAL A 194 -5.83 12.18 9.58
CA VAL A 194 -4.97 10.99 9.59
C VAL A 194 -3.53 11.39 9.84
N LYS A 195 -2.82 10.60 10.63
CA LYS A 195 -1.50 10.95 11.17
C LYS A 195 -0.50 11.39 10.10
N GLN A 196 -0.40 10.69 8.97
CA GLN A 196 0.56 11.04 7.92
C GLN A 196 0.27 12.43 7.31
N ILE A 197 -0.99 12.85 7.19
CA ILE A 197 -1.35 14.18 6.68
C ILE A 197 -1.10 15.25 7.73
N THR A 198 -1.47 15.00 8.99
CA THR A 198 -1.20 15.95 10.08
C THR A 198 0.29 16.10 10.34
N ASP A 199 1.09 15.03 10.26
CA ASP A 199 2.55 15.09 10.38
C ASP A 199 3.18 15.91 9.24
N ARG A 200 2.70 15.76 7.99
CA ARG A 200 3.17 16.57 6.85
C ARG A 200 2.87 18.05 7.05
N GLN A 201 1.66 18.37 7.52
CA GLN A 201 1.29 19.76 7.84
C GLN A 201 2.10 20.31 9.03
N ALA A 202 2.33 19.49 10.06
CA ALA A 202 3.11 19.91 11.23
C ALA A 202 4.58 20.20 10.87
N GLY A 203 5.21 19.35 10.05
CA GLY A 203 6.59 19.60 9.58
C GLY A 203 6.72 20.85 8.73
N TYR A 204 5.75 21.12 7.86
CA TYR A 204 5.69 22.37 7.10
C TYR A 204 5.58 23.59 8.04
N ARG A 205 4.65 23.56 9.01
CA ARG A 205 4.43 24.63 9.99
C ARG A 205 5.68 24.90 10.84
N GLU A 206 6.29 23.84 11.40
CA GLU A 206 7.47 23.92 12.25
C GLU A 206 8.61 24.71 11.59
N VAL A 207 8.90 24.41 10.33
CA VAL A 207 9.98 25.08 9.61
C VAL A 207 9.64 26.54 9.33
N LEU A 208 8.42 26.83 8.87
CA LEU A 208 8.05 28.21 8.54
C LEU A 208 7.89 29.10 9.77
N GLU A 209 7.40 28.59 10.90
CA GLU A 209 7.35 29.33 12.15
C GLU A 209 8.76 29.69 12.65
N LYS A 210 9.69 28.72 12.62
CA LYS A 210 11.09 28.92 12.97
C LYS A 210 11.77 30.01 12.14
N HIS A 211 11.43 30.11 10.86
CA HIS A 211 11.96 31.12 9.94
C HIS A 211 11.11 32.39 9.87
N LYS A 212 10.02 32.49 10.64
CA LYS A 212 9.08 33.65 10.68
C LYS A 212 8.40 33.88 9.30
N LEU A 213 8.16 32.82 8.56
CA LEU A 213 7.54 32.83 7.22
C LEU A 213 6.14 32.20 7.22
N PHE A 214 5.70 31.64 8.33
CA PHE A 214 4.41 30.95 8.43
C PHE A 214 3.23 31.90 8.19
N LYS A 215 2.30 31.46 7.33
CA LYS A 215 1.06 32.17 6.99
C LYS A 215 -0.06 31.15 6.88
N GLU A 216 -1.05 31.22 7.77
CA GLU A 216 -2.18 30.27 7.79
C GLU A 216 -2.98 30.30 6.47
N GLU A 217 -3.14 31.51 5.87
CA GLU A 217 -3.85 31.70 4.60
C GLU A 217 -3.19 31.02 3.39
N LEU A 218 -1.97 30.51 3.51
CA LEU A 218 -1.28 29.74 2.49
C LEU A 218 -1.47 28.21 2.62
N ILE A 219 -2.29 27.77 3.58
CA ILE A 219 -2.67 26.36 3.71
C ILE A 219 -4.02 26.13 3.02
N LEU A 220 -4.02 25.37 1.95
CA LEU A 220 -5.23 24.93 1.27
C LEU A 220 -5.53 23.46 1.61
N LYS A 221 -6.64 23.22 2.28
CA LYS A 221 -7.13 21.87 2.60
C LYS A 221 -8.24 21.47 1.63
N ILE A 222 -8.04 20.39 0.90
CA ILE A 222 -8.97 19.87 -0.09
C ILE A 222 -9.73 18.70 0.51
N PRO A 223 -11.07 18.74 0.57
CA PRO A 223 -11.88 17.59 0.96
C PRO A 223 -11.62 16.38 0.07
N PHE A 224 -11.49 15.17 0.65
CA PHE A 224 -11.17 13.96 -0.10
C PHE A 224 -12.19 13.64 -1.21
N SER A 225 -13.46 13.94 -0.98
CA SER A 225 -14.58 13.71 -1.92
C SER A 225 -14.81 14.85 -2.90
N GLN A 226 -13.96 15.92 -2.88
CA GLN A 226 -14.13 17.08 -3.75
C GLN A 226 -13.84 16.73 -5.21
N SER A 227 -14.60 17.33 -6.12
CA SER A 227 -14.39 17.17 -7.56
C SER A 227 -13.05 17.79 -8.02
N GLU A 228 -12.51 17.26 -9.11
CA GLU A 228 -11.27 17.78 -9.71
C GLU A 228 -11.41 19.25 -10.12
N ALA A 229 -12.54 19.63 -10.72
CA ALA A 229 -12.80 20.99 -11.15
C ALA A 229 -12.85 22.00 -9.98
N GLU A 230 -13.47 21.65 -8.87
CA GLU A 230 -13.49 22.49 -7.67
C GLU A 230 -12.09 22.60 -7.04
N THR A 231 -11.35 21.50 -7.01
CA THR A 231 -9.96 21.44 -6.53
C THR A 231 -9.06 22.36 -7.35
N GLU A 232 -9.13 22.30 -8.66
CA GLU A 232 -8.39 23.19 -9.57
C GLU A 232 -8.76 24.66 -9.38
N GLN A 233 -10.05 24.95 -9.21
CA GLN A 233 -10.50 26.31 -8.97
C GLN A 233 -9.94 26.90 -7.66
N GLN A 234 -9.97 26.15 -6.55
CA GLN A 234 -9.41 26.62 -5.29
C GLN A 234 -7.89 26.82 -5.36
N MET A 235 -7.17 25.92 -6.04
CA MET A 235 -5.72 26.10 -6.27
C MET A 235 -5.43 27.34 -7.13
N LYS A 236 -6.26 27.60 -8.15
CA LYS A 236 -6.14 28.79 -8.98
C LYS A 236 -6.31 30.07 -8.19
N GLU A 237 -7.28 30.11 -7.28
CA GLU A 237 -7.51 31.23 -6.38
C GLU A 237 -6.31 31.42 -5.43
N LEU A 238 -5.83 30.36 -4.79
CA LEU A 238 -4.67 30.41 -3.91
C LEU A 238 -3.45 31.02 -4.62
N PHE A 239 -3.11 30.51 -5.80
CA PHE A 239 -1.90 30.93 -6.54
C PHE A 239 -2.02 32.33 -7.16
N SER A 240 -3.25 32.77 -7.50
CA SER A 240 -3.46 34.10 -8.09
C SER A 240 -3.49 35.22 -7.06
N GLN A 241 -4.03 34.95 -5.85
CA GLN A 241 -4.32 36.00 -4.88
C GLN A 241 -3.18 36.27 -3.87
N ASN A 242 -2.33 35.28 -3.58
CA ASN A 242 -1.46 35.29 -2.41
C ASN A 242 0.04 35.50 -2.71
N LYS A 243 0.42 35.92 -3.90
CA LYS A 243 1.84 36.09 -4.31
C LYS A 243 2.71 34.87 -3.94
N VAL A 244 2.14 33.66 -4.06
CA VAL A 244 2.84 32.41 -3.79
C VAL A 244 4.07 32.30 -4.66
N ASP A 245 5.22 31.95 -4.08
CA ASP A 245 6.48 31.76 -4.78
C ASP A 245 7.00 30.29 -4.72
N ALA A 246 6.35 29.47 -3.87
CA ALA A 246 6.56 28.02 -3.86
C ALA A 246 5.36 27.28 -3.31
N VAL A 247 5.27 25.99 -3.62
CA VAL A 247 4.24 25.11 -3.07
C VAL A 247 4.81 23.75 -2.69
N LEU A 248 4.42 23.28 -1.50
CA LEU A 248 4.53 21.88 -1.08
C LEU A 248 3.17 21.21 -1.29
N PHE A 249 3.10 20.24 -2.19
CA PHE A 249 1.92 19.40 -2.33
C PHE A 249 2.05 18.18 -1.40
N ALA A 250 1.09 17.99 -0.53
CA ALA A 250 1.11 16.91 0.44
C ALA A 250 0.84 15.52 -0.17
N THR A 251 0.45 15.42 -1.46
CA THR A 251 0.26 14.17 -2.21
C THR A 251 0.60 14.35 -3.68
N ASN A 252 0.90 13.25 -4.37
CA ASN A 252 1.25 13.25 -5.80
C ASN A 252 0.09 13.71 -6.70
N TYR A 253 -1.14 13.27 -6.43
CA TYR A 253 -2.29 13.62 -7.27
C TYR A 253 -2.68 15.11 -7.12
N LEU A 254 -2.59 15.68 -5.92
CA LEU A 254 -2.74 17.14 -5.75
C LEU A 254 -1.64 17.90 -6.49
N ALA A 255 -0.42 17.36 -6.52
CA ALA A 255 0.66 17.97 -7.30
C ALA A 255 0.36 17.93 -8.81
N ILE A 256 -0.17 16.85 -9.34
CA ILE A 256 -0.54 16.75 -10.76
C ILE A 256 -1.61 17.79 -11.11
N SER A 257 -2.70 17.87 -10.34
CA SER A 257 -3.75 18.90 -10.54
C SER A 257 -3.18 20.32 -10.39
N GLY A 258 -2.35 20.56 -9.37
CA GLY A 258 -1.72 21.86 -9.16
C GLY A 258 -0.77 22.28 -10.29
N LEU A 259 -0.02 21.35 -10.86
CA LEU A 259 0.85 21.60 -12.03
C LEU A 259 0.03 21.97 -13.28
N MET A 260 -1.16 21.37 -13.46
CA MET A 260 -2.08 21.77 -14.53
C MET A 260 -2.59 23.20 -14.33
N VAL A 261 -2.94 23.57 -13.11
CA VAL A 261 -3.34 24.94 -12.75
C VAL A 261 -2.19 25.93 -13.00
N LEU A 262 -0.99 25.64 -12.51
CA LEU A 262 0.18 26.51 -12.72
C LEU A 262 0.49 26.72 -14.20
N ARG A 263 0.32 25.68 -15.04
CA ARG A 263 0.43 25.79 -16.49
C ARG A 263 -0.64 26.72 -17.07
N THR A 264 -1.89 26.60 -16.62
CA THR A 264 -2.99 27.48 -17.08
C THR A 264 -2.77 28.94 -16.70
N LEU A 265 -2.17 29.19 -15.53
CA LEU A 265 -1.80 30.54 -15.08
C LEU A 265 -0.50 31.05 -15.71
N ALA A 266 0.12 30.30 -16.62
CA ALA A 266 1.40 30.62 -17.25
C ALA A 266 2.54 30.96 -16.24
N VAL A 267 2.53 30.33 -15.07
CA VAL A 267 3.54 30.54 -14.04
C VAL A 267 4.88 29.96 -14.48
N LYS A 268 5.93 30.77 -14.41
CA LYS A 268 7.30 30.34 -14.73
C LYS A 268 7.94 29.63 -13.56
N ARG A 269 7.95 28.29 -13.60
CA ARG A 269 8.45 27.44 -12.50
C ARG A 269 9.98 27.37 -12.38
N ASP A 270 10.72 27.91 -13.33
CA ASP A 270 12.18 27.87 -13.39
C ASP A 270 12.89 28.91 -12.52
N LYS A 271 12.27 30.09 -12.37
CA LYS A 271 12.88 31.23 -11.65
C LYS A 271 12.02 31.73 -10.50
N ASP A 272 10.74 31.88 -10.75
CA ASP A 272 9.84 32.62 -9.89
C ASP A 272 8.98 31.74 -8.99
N PHE A 273 8.90 30.42 -9.28
CA PHE A 273 8.02 29.51 -8.57
C PHE A 273 8.61 28.11 -8.44
N GLU A 274 8.70 27.60 -7.22
CA GLU A 274 9.25 26.27 -6.95
C GLU A 274 8.17 25.31 -6.46
N VAL A 275 8.28 24.03 -6.88
CA VAL A 275 7.32 22.98 -6.52
C VAL A 275 8.04 21.80 -5.92
N ILE A 276 7.59 21.38 -4.75
CA ILE A 276 7.94 20.06 -4.17
C ILE A 276 6.65 19.26 -3.97
N ALA A 277 6.67 18.01 -4.40
CA ALA A 277 5.53 17.10 -4.26
C ALA A 277 5.85 15.95 -3.32
N TYR A 278 4.87 15.49 -2.54
CA TYR A 278 4.95 14.21 -1.85
C TYR A 278 4.67 13.06 -2.81
N ASP A 279 5.28 11.88 -2.56
CA ASP A 279 5.18 10.66 -3.35
C ASP A 279 5.70 10.83 -4.78
N ASP A 280 7.00 10.62 -4.93
CA ASP A 280 7.70 10.77 -6.21
C ASP A 280 7.01 9.98 -7.34
N HIS A 281 6.91 10.61 -8.51
CA HIS A 281 6.20 10.07 -9.65
C HIS A 281 6.99 10.32 -10.94
N ILE A 282 6.97 9.37 -11.88
CA ILE A 282 7.70 9.47 -13.15
C ILE A 282 7.37 10.75 -13.95
N VAL A 283 6.13 11.24 -13.85
CA VAL A 283 5.71 12.49 -14.49
C VAL A 283 6.57 13.66 -14.04
N PHE A 284 7.02 13.68 -12.79
CA PHE A 284 7.84 14.76 -12.23
C PHE A 284 9.22 14.86 -12.88
N GLU A 285 9.75 13.75 -13.36
CA GLU A 285 11.01 13.69 -14.11
C GLU A 285 10.84 14.11 -15.58
N LEU A 286 9.66 13.88 -16.16
CA LEU A 286 9.37 14.16 -17.56
C LEU A 286 9.01 15.63 -17.83
N LEU A 287 8.68 16.38 -16.79
CA LEU A 287 8.32 17.81 -16.91
C LEU A 287 9.57 18.67 -17.11
N THR A 288 9.36 19.82 -17.75
CA THR A 288 10.36 20.89 -17.88
C THR A 288 9.76 22.21 -17.35
N PRO A 289 10.31 22.77 -16.29
CA PRO A 289 11.32 22.21 -15.38
C PRO A 289 10.82 20.96 -14.64
N GLN A 290 11.76 20.09 -14.22
CA GLN A 290 11.44 18.92 -13.40
C GLN A 290 10.87 19.34 -12.05
N VAL A 291 10.16 18.42 -11.37
CA VAL A 291 9.56 18.67 -10.05
C VAL A 291 10.31 17.87 -8.99
N SER A 292 10.78 18.54 -7.96
CA SER A 292 11.37 17.92 -6.76
C SER A 292 10.33 17.16 -5.98
N ALA A 293 10.72 16.06 -5.33
CA ALA A 293 9.75 15.23 -4.64
C ALA A 293 10.30 14.56 -3.38
N VAL A 294 9.40 14.31 -2.42
CA VAL A 294 9.65 13.41 -1.29
C VAL A 294 9.35 11.99 -1.75
N GLN A 295 10.36 11.14 -1.75
CA GLN A 295 10.27 9.73 -2.15
C GLN A 295 10.19 8.85 -0.91
N GLN A 296 9.13 8.06 -0.80
CA GLN A 296 8.99 7.04 0.22
C GLN A 296 9.78 5.76 -0.19
N PRO A 297 10.39 5.03 0.77
CA PRO A 297 11.19 3.83 0.48
C PRO A 297 10.31 2.60 0.28
N LEU A 298 9.50 2.57 -0.80
CA LEU A 298 8.45 1.57 -1.04
C LEU A 298 8.97 0.13 -0.99
N GLU A 299 10.18 -0.12 -1.51
CA GLU A 299 10.76 -1.46 -1.50
C GLU A 299 11.06 -1.94 -0.08
N ALA A 300 11.68 -1.09 0.75
CA ALA A 300 11.97 -1.41 2.15
C ALA A 300 10.70 -1.61 2.98
N ILE A 301 9.67 -0.80 2.72
CA ILE A 301 8.34 -0.94 3.34
C ILE A 301 7.72 -2.28 2.98
N ALA A 302 7.68 -2.63 1.68
CA ALA A 302 7.11 -3.88 1.21
C ALA A 302 7.87 -5.11 1.73
N ASP A 303 9.21 -5.06 1.79
CA ASP A 303 10.04 -6.11 2.39
C ASP A 303 9.68 -6.31 3.86
N LYS A 304 9.65 -5.23 4.63
CA LYS A 304 9.37 -5.32 6.06
C LYS A 304 7.96 -5.82 6.35
N ILE A 305 6.95 -5.39 5.57
CA ILE A 305 5.58 -5.89 5.69
C ILE A 305 5.54 -7.41 5.48
N ILE A 306 6.14 -7.91 4.40
CA ILE A 306 6.14 -9.35 4.11
C ILE A 306 6.92 -10.13 5.14
N ASP A 307 8.07 -9.63 5.60
CA ASP A 307 8.85 -10.27 6.66
C ASP A 307 8.06 -10.39 7.96
N LEU A 308 7.34 -9.34 8.36
CA LEU A 308 6.46 -9.37 9.53
C LEU A 308 5.34 -10.41 9.36
N VAL A 309 4.63 -10.37 8.23
CA VAL A 309 3.56 -11.34 7.93
C VAL A 309 4.08 -12.78 8.02
N LEU A 310 5.17 -13.09 7.32
CA LEU A 310 5.73 -14.44 7.29
C LEU A 310 6.27 -14.89 8.66
N SER A 311 6.90 -13.98 9.40
CA SER A 311 7.36 -14.25 10.76
C SER A 311 6.21 -14.60 11.70
N ARG A 312 5.05 -13.92 11.56
CA ARG A 312 3.86 -14.21 12.36
C ARG A 312 3.17 -15.52 11.95
N LEU A 313 3.13 -15.82 10.65
CA LEU A 313 2.54 -17.05 10.13
C LEU A 313 3.38 -18.29 10.45
N SER A 314 4.70 -18.15 10.58
CA SER A 314 5.61 -19.27 10.80
C SER A 314 5.75 -19.69 12.27
N THR A 315 5.32 -18.86 13.22
CA THR A 315 5.48 -19.13 14.66
C THR A 315 4.14 -19.10 15.38
N LYS A 316 3.97 -20.00 16.35
CA LYS A 316 2.84 -19.97 17.29
C LYS A 316 3.13 -19.10 18.52
N GLU A 317 4.37 -18.68 18.70
CA GLU A 317 4.76 -17.84 19.83
C GLU A 317 4.26 -16.39 19.62
N LYS A 318 3.68 -15.81 20.67
CA LYS A 318 3.29 -14.41 20.70
C LYS A 318 4.54 -13.54 20.78
N LYS A 319 5.00 -13.03 19.64
CA LYS A 319 6.05 -12.00 19.60
C LYS A 319 5.41 -10.62 19.85
N LEU A 320 6.14 -9.75 20.52
CA LEU A 320 5.72 -8.36 20.69
C LEU A 320 5.53 -7.70 19.32
N PRO A 321 4.52 -6.85 19.16
CA PRO A 321 4.34 -6.05 17.97
C PRO A 321 5.55 -5.14 17.68
N GLN A 322 5.83 -4.91 16.40
CA GLN A 322 6.92 -4.06 15.95
C GLN A 322 6.33 -2.81 15.29
N GLN A 323 6.85 -1.65 15.70
CA GLN A 323 6.60 -0.35 15.07
C GLN A 323 7.84 0.04 14.28
N VAL A 324 7.76 0.01 12.95
CA VAL A 324 8.91 0.29 12.08
C VAL A 324 8.63 1.54 11.26
N ILE A 325 9.44 2.56 11.48
CA ILE A 325 9.32 3.86 10.81
C ILE A 325 10.55 4.06 9.93
N PHE A 326 10.34 4.20 8.63
CA PHE A 326 11.40 4.48 7.68
C PHE A 326 11.57 5.98 7.42
N PRO A 327 12.78 6.47 7.15
CA PRO A 327 12.96 7.82 6.63
C PRO A 327 12.50 7.87 5.15
N ALA A 328 11.90 8.99 4.74
CA ALA A 328 11.74 9.31 3.33
C ALA A 328 12.96 10.07 2.81
N LYS A 329 13.13 10.13 1.50
CA LYS A 329 14.24 10.84 0.84
C LYS A 329 13.71 12.03 0.05
N LEU A 330 14.27 13.20 0.28
CA LEU A 330 14.02 14.35 -0.60
C LEU A 330 14.88 14.24 -1.86
N ILE A 331 14.24 14.23 -3.00
CA ILE A 331 14.86 14.24 -4.34
C ILE A 331 14.77 15.66 -4.88
N LEU A 332 15.86 16.40 -4.80
CA LEU A 332 15.95 17.72 -5.40
C LEU A 332 16.35 17.59 -6.87
N ARG A 333 15.50 18.10 -7.75
CA ARG A 333 15.70 18.15 -9.20
C ARG A 333 16.07 19.57 -9.59
N LYS A 334 17.33 19.78 -9.96
CA LYS A 334 17.79 21.07 -10.44
C LYS A 334 17.42 21.18 -11.92
N ASN A 335 16.84 22.33 -12.30
CA ASN A 335 16.70 22.70 -13.69
C ASN A 335 18.10 22.99 -14.24
N THR A 336 18.59 22.13 -15.10
CA THR A 336 19.81 22.36 -15.90
C THR A 336 19.44 23.15 -17.14
#